data_622c9eb2ac0b80debe155cdda603f2a9
#
_entry.id   622c9eb2ac0b80debe155cdda603f2a9
#
_cell.length_a   1.000
_cell.length_b   1.000
_cell.length_c   1.000
_cell.angle_alpha   90.00
_cell.angle_beta   90.00
_cell.angle_gamma   90.00
#
_symmetry.space_group_name_H-M   'P 1'
#
loop_
_entity.id
_entity.type
_entity.pdbx_description
1 polymer ?
#
loop_
_entity_poly.entity_id
_entity_poly.type
_entity_poly.pdbx_seq_one_letter_code
_entity_poly.pdbx_strand_id
1 'polypeptide(L)'
;MVGIANILGGFLQMIYSVAGRWVPRRLMLSGSNFFMGIGCAMTGLAGRFEAVITGNAVAGVGQAGTHPVSSSIIGSKFEKKGVGSALSVFYGLGYVGNIISPILLSGIAVMAGWRSAYYLLAFFFLLTGIIALWGLRGEPAADKIAPTQSGKRLWDDIKSALKVKGAVPILMAQAFISGGTGMGVMTTWVPVYMRDATKGLGLTVGFAGIVSSIATVGGVLGTIYLGRIADRRGYLKIAMLSLITTTASIFLLTLYHDFNLLLIPHLFILSMTTFSMSSLLQAHLARSASPAERDILLGLFFTFGFGISSLWSTLLGAMIDAYSFNLVWYTMVGAGVAALICLSIATRGQIATPATI
;
A
#
# COMPACT_ATOMS: atom_id res chain seq x y z
N MET A 1 1.99 -13.70 12.92
CA MET A 1 2.60 -14.15 11.66
C MET A 1 2.72 -13.03 10.62
N VAL A 2 1.60 -12.46 10.17
CA VAL A 2 1.57 -11.37 9.17
C VAL A 2 2.43 -10.17 9.60
N GLY A 3 2.51 -9.86 10.90
CA GLY A 3 3.30 -8.75 11.42
C GLY A 3 4.80 -8.83 11.13
N ILE A 4 5.43 -10.00 11.33
CA ILE A 4 6.90 -10.14 11.13
C ILE A 4 7.26 -10.00 9.64
N ALA A 5 6.50 -10.62 8.74
CA ALA A 5 6.72 -10.51 7.30
C ALA A 5 6.53 -9.05 6.81
N ASN A 6 5.53 -8.35 7.35
CA ASN A 6 5.26 -6.95 7.00
C ASN A 6 6.30 -5.97 7.58
N ILE A 7 6.83 -6.23 8.79
CA ILE A 7 7.94 -5.44 9.36
C ILE A 7 9.17 -5.56 8.47
N LEU A 8 9.61 -6.80 8.19
CA LEU A 8 10.75 -7.05 7.31
C LEU A 8 10.53 -6.45 5.92
N GLY A 9 9.36 -6.72 5.31
CA GLY A 9 9.00 -6.17 4.02
C GLY A 9 9.00 -4.64 4.00
N GLY A 10 8.49 -3.97 5.05
CA GLY A 10 8.44 -2.52 5.15
C GLY A 10 9.83 -1.86 5.20
N PHE A 11 10.72 -2.34 6.06
CA PHE A 11 12.08 -1.79 6.17
C PHE A 11 12.94 -2.10 4.94
N LEU A 12 12.79 -3.28 4.36
CA LEU A 12 13.52 -3.66 3.14
C LEU A 12 13.14 -2.79 1.94
N GLN A 13 11.97 -2.14 1.90
CA GLN A 13 11.57 -1.24 0.81
C GLN A 13 12.52 -0.06 0.65
N MET A 14 13.03 0.48 1.75
CA MET A 14 14.05 1.52 1.70
C MET A 14 15.36 0.98 1.11
N ILE A 15 15.76 -0.24 1.49
CA ILE A 15 16.96 -0.89 0.94
C ILE A 15 16.81 -1.09 -0.57
N TYR A 16 15.66 -1.54 -1.05
CA TYR A 16 15.38 -1.68 -2.48
C TYR A 16 15.44 -0.32 -3.20
N SER A 17 14.88 0.73 -2.62
CA SER A 17 14.94 2.08 -3.22
C SER A 17 16.36 2.60 -3.35
N VAL A 18 17.20 2.34 -2.35
CA VAL A 18 18.62 2.72 -2.37
C VAL A 18 19.41 1.84 -3.34
N ALA A 19 19.15 0.53 -3.35
CA ALA A 19 19.80 -0.43 -4.25
C ALA A 19 19.53 -0.13 -5.73
N GLY A 20 18.41 0.54 -6.05
CA GLY A 20 18.07 1.01 -7.40
C GLY A 20 19.10 1.95 -8.03
N ARG A 21 20.07 2.46 -7.25
CA ARG A 21 21.21 3.25 -7.73
C ARG A 21 22.30 2.40 -8.38
N TRP A 22 22.44 1.14 -7.97
CA TRP A 22 23.47 0.23 -8.42
C TRP A 22 22.95 -0.93 -9.25
N VAL A 23 21.70 -1.34 -8.95
CA VAL A 23 21.08 -2.50 -9.60
C VAL A 23 20.04 -2.04 -10.61
N PRO A 24 20.10 -2.51 -11.86
CA PRO A 24 19.08 -2.20 -12.86
C PRO A 24 17.67 -2.53 -12.35
N ARG A 25 16.73 -1.60 -12.52
CA ARG A 25 15.34 -1.75 -12.05
C ARG A 25 14.68 -3.05 -12.54
N ARG A 26 15.03 -3.49 -13.77
CA ARG A 26 14.57 -4.78 -14.32
C ARG A 26 14.98 -5.98 -13.45
N LEU A 27 16.25 -6.00 -12.98
CA LEU A 27 16.76 -7.09 -12.14
C LEU A 27 16.13 -7.05 -10.75
N MET A 28 15.92 -5.85 -10.22
CA MET A 28 15.25 -5.68 -8.93
C MET A 28 13.80 -6.17 -8.97
N LEU A 29 13.02 -5.76 -9.99
CA LEU A 29 11.62 -6.17 -10.11
C LEU A 29 11.50 -7.66 -10.39
N SER A 30 12.36 -8.21 -11.26
CA SER A 30 12.37 -9.65 -11.55
C SER A 30 12.79 -10.44 -10.31
N GLY A 31 13.85 -10.03 -9.62
CA GLY A 31 14.31 -10.63 -8.36
C GLY A 31 13.23 -10.62 -7.28
N SER A 32 12.51 -9.50 -7.13
CA SER A 32 11.37 -9.39 -6.22
C SER A 32 10.32 -10.47 -6.51
N ASN A 33 9.93 -10.63 -7.77
CA ASN A 33 8.97 -11.64 -8.17
C ASN A 33 9.50 -13.08 -7.97
N PHE A 34 10.79 -13.33 -8.23
CA PHE A 34 11.39 -14.63 -7.96
C PHE A 34 11.40 -14.95 -6.46
N PHE A 35 11.76 -14.00 -5.58
CA PHE A 35 11.68 -14.21 -4.14
C PHE A 35 10.24 -14.47 -3.68
N MET A 36 9.25 -13.76 -4.21
CA MET A 36 7.84 -14.03 -3.93
C MET A 36 7.44 -15.44 -4.39
N GLY A 37 7.82 -15.83 -5.59
CA GLY A 37 7.52 -17.16 -6.14
C GLY A 37 8.18 -18.29 -5.34
N ILE A 38 9.45 -18.14 -5.00
CA ILE A 38 10.18 -19.10 -4.16
C ILE A 38 9.54 -19.20 -2.77
N GLY A 39 9.22 -18.06 -2.14
CA GLY A 39 8.57 -18.04 -0.84
C GLY A 39 7.19 -18.70 -0.84
N CYS A 40 6.39 -18.47 -1.88
CA CYS A 40 5.12 -19.17 -2.07
C CYS A 40 5.33 -20.68 -2.27
N ALA A 41 6.29 -21.11 -3.09
CA ALA A 41 6.60 -22.53 -3.28
C ALA A 41 7.04 -23.18 -1.97
N MET A 42 7.93 -22.55 -1.19
CA MET A 42 8.34 -23.00 0.13
C MET A 42 7.14 -23.15 1.07
N THR A 43 6.22 -22.19 1.06
CA THR A 43 5.01 -22.27 1.88
C THR A 43 4.11 -23.42 1.45
N GLY A 44 3.93 -23.66 0.14
CA GLY A 44 3.16 -24.79 -0.37
C GLY A 44 3.78 -26.15 -0.01
N LEU A 45 5.10 -26.25 0.04
CA LEU A 45 5.86 -27.45 0.42
C LEU A 45 5.96 -27.65 1.94
N ALA A 46 5.54 -26.66 2.75
CA ALA A 46 5.74 -26.69 4.18
C ALA A 46 5.02 -27.86 4.87
N GLY A 47 5.77 -28.68 5.57
CA GLY A 47 5.26 -29.75 6.44
C GLY A 47 5.11 -29.33 7.90
N ARG A 48 5.69 -28.18 8.29
CA ARG A 48 5.69 -27.65 9.65
C ARG A 48 5.40 -26.15 9.61
N PHE A 49 4.91 -25.63 10.74
CA PHE A 49 4.54 -24.22 10.87
C PHE A 49 5.72 -23.25 10.67
N GLU A 50 6.90 -23.62 11.16
CA GLU A 50 8.13 -22.83 11.01
C GLU A 50 8.52 -22.69 9.54
N ALA A 51 8.31 -23.72 8.72
CA ALA A 51 8.54 -23.66 7.28
C ALA A 51 7.56 -22.72 6.57
N VAL A 52 6.31 -22.63 7.04
CA VAL A 52 5.35 -21.62 6.55
C VAL A 52 5.83 -20.22 6.89
N ILE A 53 6.32 -19.97 8.10
CA ILE A 53 6.88 -18.68 8.51
C ILE A 53 8.06 -18.30 7.61
N THR A 54 8.99 -19.23 7.39
CA THR A 54 10.19 -19.02 6.57
C THR A 54 9.81 -18.71 5.12
N GLY A 55 8.88 -19.48 4.53
CA GLY A 55 8.38 -19.21 3.18
C GLY A 55 7.74 -17.83 3.05
N ASN A 56 6.91 -17.45 4.03
CA ASN A 56 6.30 -16.11 4.05
C ASN A 56 7.35 -14.99 4.26
N ALA A 57 8.39 -15.21 5.04
CA ALA A 57 9.48 -14.25 5.21
C ALA A 57 10.24 -14.05 3.88
N VAL A 58 10.55 -15.13 3.17
CA VAL A 58 11.18 -15.07 1.83
C VAL A 58 10.28 -14.33 0.84
N ALA A 59 8.97 -14.61 0.82
CA ALA A 59 8.02 -13.88 -0.01
C ALA A 59 7.97 -12.38 0.37
N GLY A 60 8.03 -12.05 1.67
CA GLY A 60 8.08 -10.69 2.18
C GLY A 60 9.30 -9.89 1.69
N VAL A 61 10.46 -10.54 1.58
CA VAL A 61 11.67 -9.93 0.97
C VAL A 61 11.38 -9.55 -0.48
N GLY A 62 10.74 -10.42 -1.24
CA GLY A 62 10.34 -10.12 -2.63
C GLY A 62 9.33 -8.99 -2.72
N GLN A 63 8.30 -9.02 -1.87
CA GLN A 63 7.25 -8.00 -1.84
C GLN A 63 7.81 -6.59 -1.62
N ALA A 64 8.87 -6.46 -0.81
CA ALA A 64 9.49 -5.19 -0.48
C ALA A 64 10.00 -4.41 -1.72
N GLY A 65 10.47 -5.08 -2.76
CA GLY A 65 10.97 -4.42 -3.97
C GLY A 65 9.87 -4.03 -4.96
N THR A 66 8.72 -4.68 -4.93
CA THR A 66 7.70 -4.55 -5.97
C THR A 66 7.14 -3.12 -6.07
N HIS A 67 6.72 -2.53 -4.95
CA HIS A 67 6.09 -1.21 -4.95
C HIS A 67 7.06 -0.06 -5.27
N PRO A 68 8.19 0.11 -4.58
CA PRO A 68 9.08 1.22 -4.84
C PRO A 68 9.70 1.17 -6.24
N VAL A 69 10.08 0.00 -6.72
CA VAL A 69 10.68 -0.17 -8.05
C VAL A 69 9.65 0.12 -9.16
N SER A 70 8.44 -0.44 -9.05
CA SER A 70 7.37 -0.19 -10.04
C SER A 70 6.97 1.29 -10.08
N SER A 71 6.78 1.91 -8.91
CA SER A 71 6.43 3.34 -8.82
C SER A 71 7.52 4.23 -9.39
N SER A 72 8.78 3.87 -9.20
CA SER A 72 9.94 4.59 -9.76
C SER A 72 9.96 4.48 -11.30
N ILE A 73 9.74 3.28 -11.86
CA ILE A 73 9.65 3.07 -13.32
C ILE A 73 8.50 3.92 -13.91
N ILE A 74 7.32 3.87 -13.31
CA ILE A 74 6.16 4.63 -13.77
C ILE A 74 6.42 6.13 -13.65
N GLY A 75 6.96 6.57 -12.52
CA GLY A 75 7.31 7.96 -12.28
C GLY A 75 8.24 8.53 -13.34
N SER A 76 9.26 7.77 -13.77
CA SER A 76 10.20 8.19 -14.80
C SER A 76 9.60 8.19 -16.21
N LYS A 77 8.77 7.18 -16.55
CA LYS A 77 8.17 7.06 -17.90
C LYS A 77 7.06 8.08 -18.17
N PHE A 78 6.31 8.46 -17.14
CA PHE A 78 5.14 9.33 -17.26
C PHE A 78 5.36 10.74 -16.71
N GLU A 79 6.62 11.14 -16.46
CA GLU A 79 6.98 12.43 -15.84
C GLU A 79 6.29 13.64 -16.50
N LYS A 80 6.14 13.62 -17.82
CA LYS A 80 5.51 14.69 -18.62
C LYS A 80 4.01 14.46 -18.92
N LYS A 81 3.43 13.32 -18.60
CA LYS A 81 2.13 12.86 -19.11
C LYS A 81 1.14 12.38 -18.03
N GLY A 82 1.16 12.94 -16.83
CA GLY A 82 0.17 12.58 -15.81
C GLY A 82 0.60 11.35 -14.98
N VAL A 83 1.65 11.51 -14.19
CA VAL A 83 2.15 10.49 -13.25
C VAL A 83 1.05 9.98 -12.32
N GLY A 84 0.15 10.87 -11.88
CA GLY A 84 -0.96 10.50 -11.01
C GLY A 84 -1.93 9.53 -11.65
N SER A 85 -2.35 9.80 -12.88
CA SER A 85 -3.21 8.86 -13.64
C SER A 85 -2.51 7.53 -13.88
N ALA A 86 -1.23 7.53 -14.24
CA ALA A 86 -0.47 6.31 -14.50
C ALA A 86 -0.33 5.45 -13.22
N LEU A 87 0.03 6.05 -12.09
CA LEU A 87 0.08 5.35 -10.79
C LEU A 87 -1.30 4.89 -10.35
N SER A 88 -2.34 5.71 -10.53
CA SER A 88 -3.70 5.35 -10.16
C SER A 88 -4.24 4.18 -10.98
N VAL A 89 -3.95 4.13 -12.28
CA VAL A 89 -4.30 2.99 -13.13
C VAL A 89 -3.51 1.73 -12.70
N PHE A 90 -2.21 1.87 -12.46
CA PHE A 90 -1.38 0.75 -12.00
C PHE A 90 -1.92 0.15 -10.70
N TYR A 91 -2.18 0.97 -9.68
CA TYR A 91 -2.73 0.49 -8.41
C TYR A 91 -4.19 0.02 -8.55
N GLY A 92 -5.01 0.74 -9.31
CA GLY A 92 -6.40 0.37 -9.55
C GLY A 92 -6.52 -1.02 -10.20
N LEU A 93 -5.70 -1.30 -11.22
CA LEU A 93 -5.62 -2.63 -11.83
C LEU A 93 -5.06 -3.68 -10.85
N GLY A 94 -4.08 -3.32 -10.04
CA GLY A 94 -3.56 -4.19 -8.98
C GLY A 94 -4.64 -4.57 -7.96
N TYR A 95 -5.55 -3.66 -7.64
CA TYR A 95 -6.66 -3.93 -6.72
C TYR A 95 -7.74 -4.86 -7.31
N VAL A 96 -7.84 -5.02 -8.63
CA VAL A 96 -8.66 -6.06 -9.25
C VAL A 96 -8.23 -7.44 -8.77
N GLY A 97 -6.91 -7.65 -8.56
CA GLY A 97 -6.38 -8.86 -7.94
C GLY A 97 -6.96 -9.09 -6.53
N ASN A 98 -7.16 -8.04 -5.73
CA ASN A 98 -7.74 -8.15 -4.40
C ASN A 98 -9.23 -8.56 -4.42
N ILE A 99 -9.94 -8.35 -5.53
CA ILE A 99 -11.32 -8.83 -5.72
C ILE A 99 -11.33 -10.30 -6.13
N ILE A 100 -10.48 -10.66 -7.08
CA ILE A 100 -10.48 -11.98 -7.72
C ILE A 100 -9.77 -13.02 -6.85
N SER A 101 -8.64 -12.67 -6.23
CA SER A 101 -7.79 -13.63 -5.54
C SER A 101 -8.46 -14.33 -4.35
N PRO A 102 -9.28 -13.71 -3.50
CA PRO A 102 -9.97 -14.43 -2.43
C PRO A 102 -10.92 -15.50 -2.97
N ILE A 103 -11.66 -15.20 -4.02
CA ILE A 103 -12.61 -16.15 -4.65
C ILE A 103 -11.83 -17.29 -5.31
N LEU A 104 -10.84 -16.97 -6.12
CA LEU A 104 -10.04 -17.94 -6.86
C LEU A 104 -9.25 -18.84 -5.91
N LEU A 105 -8.52 -18.26 -4.96
CA LEU A 105 -7.65 -19.03 -4.06
C LEU A 105 -8.44 -19.84 -3.04
N SER A 106 -9.58 -19.33 -2.53
CA SER A 106 -10.44 -20.13 -1.66
C SER A 106 -11.11 -21.28 -2.41
N GLY A 107 -11.54 -21.06 -3.64
CA GLY A 107 -12.07 -22.12 -4.50
C GLY A 107 -11.04 -23.24 -4.73
N ILE A 108 -9.82 -22.88 -5.08
CA ILE A 108 -8.72 -23.84 -5.24
C ILE A 108 -8.40 -24.56 -3.92
N ALA A 109 -8.38 -23.81 -2.82
CA ALA A 109 -8.11 -24.38 -1.50
C ALA A 109 -9.17 -25.42 -1.07
N VAL A 110 -10.43 -25.19 -1.43
CA VAL A 110 -11.53 -26.16 -1.18
C VAL A 110 -11.42 -27.38 -2.10
N MET A 111 -11.11 -27.18 -3.38
CA MET A 111 -11.08 -28.28 -4.38
C MET A 111 -9.80 -29.12 -4.30
N ALA A 112 -8.65 -28.51 -4.07
CA ALA A 112 -7.32 -29.14 -4.19
C ALA A 112 -6.41 -28.93 -2.96
N GLY A 113 -6.94 -28.37 -1.90
CA GLY A 113 -6.21 -28.04 -0.69
C GLY A 113 -5.45 -26.71 -0.76
N TRP A 114 -5.19 -26.11 0.39
CA TRP A 114 -4.57 -24.78 0.51
C TRP A 114 -3.14 -24.71 -0.11
N ARG A 115 -2.42 -25.83 -0.15
CA ARG A 115 -1.08 -25.90 -0.75
C ARG A 115 -1.13 -25.60 -2.25
N SER A 116 -2.17 -26.05 -2.95
CA SER A 116 -2.36 -25.82 -4.37
C SER A 116 -2.54 -24.34 -4.71
N ALA A 117 -3.17 -23.57 -3.81
CA ALA A 117 -3.27 -22.12 -3.96
C ALA A 117 -1.88 -21.45 -3.91
N TYR A 118 -0.99 -21.91 -3.03
CA TYR A 118 0.38 -21.40 -2.96
C TYR A 118 1.23 -21.80 -4.18
N TYR A 119 1.06 -23.00 -4.74
CA TYR A 119 1.74 -23.40 -5.97
C TYR A 119 1.28 -22.57 -7.16
N LEU A 120 -0.01 -22.25 -7.24
CA LEU A 120 -0.53 -21.35 -8.27
C LEU A 120 0.09 -19.95 -8.15
N LEU A 121 0.15 -19.38 -6.94
CA LEU A 121 0.80 -18.09 -6.69
C LEU A 121 2.29 -18.15 -7.07
N ALA A 122 3.00 -19.21 -6.68
CA ALA A 122 4.40 -19.41 -7.02
C ALA A 122 4.60 -19.39 -8.55
N PHE A 123 3.77 -20.12 -9.29
CA PHE A 123 3.80 -20.14 -10.76
C PHE A 123 3.64 -18.74 -11.36
N PHE A 124 2.64 -17.99 -10.91
CA PHE A 124 2.40 -16.64 -11.44
C PHE A 124 3.52 -15.66 -11.09
N PHE A 125 4.06 -15.71 -9.88
CA PHE A 125 5.18 -14.84 -9.51
C PHE A 125 6.46 -15.17 -10.28
N LEU A 126 6.78 -16.44 -10.47
CA LEU A 126 7.93 -16.85 -11.29
C LEU A 126 7.75 -16.44 -12.76
N LEU A 127 6.55 -16.63 -13.31
CA LEU A 127 6.22 -16.23 -14.68
C LEU A 127 6.34 -14.70 -14.83
N THR A 128 5.78 -13.91 -13.90
CA THR A 128 5.88 -12.45 -13.96
C THR A 128 7.32 -11.97 -13.75
N GLY A 129 8.13 -12.69 -12.95
CA GLY A 129 9.56 -12.45 -12.83
C GLY A 129 10.30 -12.60 -14.16
N ILE A 130 10.00 -13.66 -14.92
CA ILE A 130 10.55 -13.90 -16.26
C ILE A 130 10.06 -12.80 -17.23
N ILE A 131 8.77 -12.48 -17.23
CA ILE A 131 8.20 -11.44 -18.10
C ILE A 131 8.86 -10.07 -17.80
N ALA A 132 9.05 -9.72 -16.54
CA ALA A 132 9.71 -8.48 -16.15
C ALA A 132 11.17 -8.45 -16.60
N LEU A 133 11.89 -9.57 -16.49
CA LEU A 133 13.28 -9.69 -16.92
C LEU A 133 13.44 -9.45 -18.43
N TRP A 134 12.47 -9.90 -19.22
CA TRP A 134 12.49 -9.77 -20.68
C TRP A 134 11.86 -8.46 -21.16
N GLY A 135 10.71 -8.09 -20.61
CA GLY A 135 9.93 -6.92 -21.02
C GLY A 135 10.58 -5.59 -20.66
N LEU A 136 11.45 -5.56 -19.64
CA LEU A 136 12.18 -4.37 -19.20
C LEU A 136 13.63 -4.31 -19.69
N ARG A 137 13.98 -5.04 -20.75
CA ARG A 137 15.35 -5.06 -21.30
C ARG A 137 15.85 -3.69 -21.77
N GLY A 138 14.96 -2.82 -22.21
CA GLY A 138 15.27 -1.46 -22.66
C GLY A 138 15.23 -0.40 -21.56
N GLU A 139 14.91 -0.76 -20.31
CA GLU A 139 15.00 0.19 -19.20
C GLU A 139 16.46 0.56 -18.96
N PRO A 140 16.79 1.87 -18.94
CA PRO A 140 18.12 2.29 -18.57
C PRO A 140 18.45 1.69 -17.20
N ALA A 141 19.64 1.12 -17.07
CA ALA A 141 20.23 0.92 -15.75
C ALA A 141 20.06 2.25 -15.01
N ALA A 142 19.55 2.17 -13.76
CA ALA A 142 19.35 3.36 -12.94
C ALA A 142 20.36 4.41 -13.32
N ASP A 143 19.90 5.58 -13.76
CA ASP A 143 20.74 6.59 -14.37
C ASP A 143 22.11 6.53 -13.75
N LYS A 144 23.15 6.55 -14.58
CA LYS A 144 24.54 6.61 -14.15
C LYS A 144 24.77 7.92 -13.37
N ILE A 145 24.03 8.09 -12.30
CA ILE A 145 24.40 8.95 -11.19
C ILE A 145 25.64 8.26 -10.67
N ALA A 146 26.78 8.84 -11.02
CA ALA A 146 28.11 8.32 -10.76
C ALA A 146 28.16 7.60 -9.41
N PRO A 147 28.73 6.38 -9.32
CA PRO A 147 28.76 5.62 -8.08
C PRO A 147 29.36 6.51 -7.00
N THR A 148 28.51 7.05 -6.17
CA THR A 148 28.92 7.99 -5.18
C THR A 148 29.46 7.20 -4.00
N GLN A 149 30.74 7.25 -3.87
CA GLN A 149 31.50 6.69 -2.76
C GLN A 149 30.90 7.16 -1.42
N SER A 150 30.76 6.19 -0.47
CA SER A 150 30.60 6.43 0.95
C SER A 150 29.16 6.58 1.50
N GLY A 151 28.89 5.88 2.62
CA GLY A 151 27.65 6.00 3.41
C GLY A 151 27.34 7.43 3.91
N LYS A 152 28.31 8.34 3.91
CA LYS A 152 28.09 9.77 4.17
C LYS A 152 27.17 10.41 3.13
N ARG A 153 27.30 10.05 1.86
CA ARG A 153 26.44 10.61 0.79
C ARG A 153 25.01 10.07 0.82
N LEU A 154 24.80 8.81 1.20
CA LEU A 154 23.44 8.30 1.37
C LEU A 154 22.67 9.09 2.44
N TRP A 155 23.36 9.40 3.54
CA TRP A 155 22.77 10.19 4.62
C TRP A 155 22.48 11.64 4.18
N ASP A 156 23.37 12.21 3.38
CA ASP A 156 23.18 13.56 2.82
C ASP A 156 22.05 13.58 1.80
N ASP A 157 21.90 12.54 1.00
CA ASP A 157 20.80 12.39 0.05
C ASP A 157 19.45 12.18 0.76
N ILE A 158 19.42 11.41 1.86
CA ILE A 158 18.23 11.29 2.71
C ILE A 158 17.88 12.66 3.31
N LYS A 159 18.87 13.40 3.82
CA LYS A 159 18.66 14.75 4.33
C LYS A 159 18.16 15.71 3.24
N SER A 160 18.69 15.60 2.03
CA SER A 160 18.22 16.39 0.89
C SER A 160 16.77 16.05 0.56
N ALA A 161 16.44 14.77 0.45
CA ALA A 161 15.09 14.30 0.19
C ALA A 161 14.09 14.77 1.27
N LEU A 162 14.47 14.75 2.54
CA LEU A 162 13.64 15.24 3.64
C LEU A 162 13.47 16.78 3.65
N LYS A 163 14.35 17.52 2.96
CA LYS A 163 14.20 18.98 2.76
C LYS A 163 13.23 19.34 1.64
N VAL A 164 12.83 18.37 0.81
CA VAL A 164 11.78 18.59 -0.18
C VAL A 164 10.53 19.10 0.51
N LYS A 165 9.99 20.19 0.01
CA LYS A 165 8.90 20.93 0.64
C LYS A 165 7.66 20.04 0.84
N GLY A 166 7.23 19.88 2.07
CA GLY A 166 6.10 19.05 2.45
C GLY A 166 6.42 17.56 2.61
N ALA A 167 7.65 17.10 2.34
CA ALA A 167 8.00 15.67 2.42
C ALA A 167 7.78 15.11 3.83
N VAL A 168 8.37 15.72 4.85
CA VAL A 168 8.27 15.24 6.23
C VAL A 168 6.81 15.17 6.71
N PRO A 169 5.98 16.22 6.60
CA PRO A 169 4.57 16.13 6.97
C PRO A 169 3.80 15.05 6.20
N ILE A 170 4.10 14.81 4.93
CA ILE A 170 3.46 13.75 4.14
C ILE A 170 3.89 12.36 4.62
N LEU A 171 5.16 12.15 4.95
CA LEU A 171 5.65 10.90 5.51
C LEU A 171 5.02 10.62 6.88
N MET A 172 4.89 11.63 7.73
CA MET A 172 4.18 11.50 9.01
C MET A 172 2.70 11.20 8.81
N ALA A 173 2.03 11.88 7.86
CA ALA A 173 0.65 11.55 7.50
C ALA A 173 0.53 10.09 7.04
N GLN A 174 1.48 9.60 6.21
CA GLN A 174 1.49 8.21 5.76
C GLN A 174 1.62 7.21 6.91
N ALA A 175 2.39 7.53 7.94
CA ALA A 175 2.51 6.70 9.14
C ALA A 175 1.17 6.53 9.88
N PHE A 176 0.36 7.57 9.96
CA PHE A 176 -0.99 7.50 10.53
C PHE A 176 -1.99 6.83 9.57
N ILE A 177 -1.93 7.16 8.28
CA ILE A 177 -2.84 6.62 7.26
C ILE A 177 -2.68 5.11 7.15
N SER A 178 -1.46 4.60 7.07
CA SER A 178 -1.16 3.21 6.73
C SER A 178 -1.76 2.18 7.68
N GLY A 179 -1.92 2.52 8.94
CA GLY A 179 -2.50 1.64 9.95
C GLY A 179 -3.89 2.07 10.41
N GLY A 180 -4.14 3.39 10.41
CA GLY A 180 -5.38 3.95 10.95
C GLY A 180 -6.48 4.12 9.91
N THR A 181 -6.19 4.67 8.74
CA THR A 181 -7.22 5.08 7.75
C THR A 181 -6.92 4.64 6.33
N GLY A 182 -5.87 3.87 6.12
CA GLY A 182 -5.49 3.37 4.79
C GLY A 182 -6.23 2.11 4.39
N MET A 183 -5.73 1.48 3.34
CA MET A 183 -6.33 0.27 2.74
C MET A 183 -6.57 -0.86 3.75
N GLY A 184 -5.76 -0.96 4.81
CA GLY A 184 -5.90 -1.96 5.87
C GLY A 184 -7.26 -1.96 6.57
N VAL A 185 -7.97 -0.82 6.59
CA VAL A 185 -9.34 -0.75 7.11
C VAL A 185 -10.24 -1.72 6.35
N MET A 186 -10.19 -1.66 5.01
CA MET A 186 -11.05 -2.47 4.15
C MET A 186 -10.56 -3.91 3.95
N THR A 187 -9.24 -4.12 3.97
CA THR A 187 -8.68 -5.45 3.69
C THR A 187 -8.50 -6.31 4.95
N THR A 188 -8.51 -5.70 6.12
CA THR A 188 -8.28 -6.42 7.40
C THR A 188 -9.42 -6.17 8.38
N TRP A 189 -9.66 -4.92 8.77
CA TRP A 189 -10.49 -4.63 9.94
C TRP A 189 -11.98 -4.74 9.68
N VAL A 190 -12.48 -4.23 8.56
CA VAL A 190 -13.90 -4.37 8.17
C VAL A 190 -14.29 -5.84 7.98
N PRO A 191 -13.52 -6.71 7.30
CA PRO A 191 -13.83 -8.14 7.23
C PRO A 191 -13.83 -8.83 8.58
N VAL A 192 -12.91 -8.49 9.50
CA VAL A 192 -12.90 -9.04 10.86
C VAL A 192 -14.15 -8.59 11.62
N TYR A 193 -14.48 -7.29 11.58
CA TYR A 193 -15.69 -6.73 12.20
C TYR A 193 -16.97 -7.39 11.68
N MET A 194 -17.09 -7.56 10.37
CA MET A 194 -18.28 -8.19 9.78
C MET A 194 -18.47 -9.65 10.24
N ARG A 195 -17.38 -10.36 10.52
CA ARG A 195 -17.43 -11.79 10.87
C ARG A 195 -17.47 -12.09 12.36
N ASP A 196 -16.99 -11.19 13.20
CA ASP A 196 -16.98 -11.41 14.65
C ASP A 196 -18.42 -11.49 15.18
N ALA A 197 -18.76 -12.65 15.77
CA ALA A 197 -20.09 -12.92 16.26
C ALA A 197 -20.36 -12.31 17.64
N THR A 198 -19.32 -11.87 18.35
CA THR A 198 -19.45 -11.39 19.74
C THR A 198 -19.33 -9.87 19.85
N LYS A 199 -18.46 -9.28 19.06
CA LYS A 199 -18.12 -7.85 19.12
C LYS A 199 -18.40 -7.12 17.79
N GLY A 200 -18.72 -7.85 16.72
CA GLY A 200 -19.00 -7.36 15.37
C GLY A 200 -20.40 -7.69 14.89
N LEU A 201 -20.57 -7.86 13.57
CA LEU A 201 -21.87 -8.07 12.93
C LEU A 201 -22.28 -9.55 12.83
N GLY A 202 -21.43 -10.52 13.15
CA GLY A 202 -21.73 -11.95 13.12
C GLY A 202 -22.09 -12.53 11.75
N LEU A 203 -21.66 -11.90 10.64
CA LEU A 203 -22.01 -12.35 9.31
C LEU A 203 -21.28 -13.65 8.94
N THR A 204 -21.93 -14.48 8.12
CA THR A 204 -21.28 -15.67 7.57
C THR A 204 -20.09 -15.29 6.68
N VAL A 205 -19.09 -16.18 6.57
CA VAL A 205 -17.88 -15.97 5.77
C VAL A 205 -18.22 -15.61 4.32
N GLY A 206 -19.19 -16.33 3.72
CA GLY A 206 -19.62 -16.11 2.35
C GLY A 206 -20.25 -14.73 2.14
N PHE A 207 -21.17 -14.34 3.04
CA PHE A 207 -21.86 -13.05 2.92
C PHE A 207 -20.92 -11.87 3.19
N ALA A 208 -20.06 -11.95 4.21
CA ALA A 208 -19.03 -10.96 4.47
C ALA A 208 -18.05 -10.84 3.28
N GLY A 209 -17.73 -11.96 2.62
CA GLY A 209 -16.92 -11.98 1.40
C GLY A 209 -17.59 -11.24 0.25
N ILE A 210 -18.87 -11.45 0.00
CA ILE A 210 -19.64 -10.76 -1.05
C ILE A 210 -19.67 -9.25 -0.78
N VAL A 211 -20.01 -8.84 0.45
CA VAL A 211 -20.04 -7.42 0.84
C VAL A 211 -18.65 -6.78 0.66
N SER A 212 -17.57 -7.46 1.09
CA SER A 212 -16.21 -6.98 0.91
C SER A 212 -15.81 -6.84 -0.57
N SER A 213 -16.21 -7.79 -1.41
CA SER A 213 -15.93 -7.75 -2.85
C SER A 213 -16.63 -6.57 -3.52
N ILE A 214 -17.91 -6.36 -3.23
CA ILE A 214 -18.69 -5.21 -3.75
C ILE A 214 -18.02 -3.89 -3.30
N ALA A 215 -17.67 -3.78 -2.02
CA ALA A 215 -17.01 -2.61 -1.49
C ALA A 215 -15.64 -2.36 -2.16
N THR A 216 -14.86 -3.40 -2.44
CA THR A 216 -13.54 -3.29 -3.09
C THR A 216 -13.64 -2.77 -4.53
N VAL A 217 -14.75 -3.00 -5.24
CA VAL A 217 -15.02 -2.35 -6.54
C VAL A 217 -14.96 -0.83 -6.41
N GLY A 218 -15.50 -0.26 -5.32
CA GLY A 218 -15.37 1.15 -5.00
C GLY A 218 -13.91 1.60 -4.94
N GLY A 219 -13.04 0.79 -4.33
CA GLY A 219 -11.59 1.07 -4.25
C GLY A 219 -10.91 1.15 -5.61
N VAL A 220 -11.22 0.22 -6.52
CA VAL A 220 -10.69 0.24 -7.90
C VAL A 220 -11.14 1.50 -8.63
N LEU A 221 -12.45 1.75 -8.64
CA LEU A 221 -13.03 2.90 -9.32
C LEU A 221 -12.53 4.21 -8.70
N GLY A 222 -12.49 4.29 -7.37
CA GLY A 222 -12.02 5.47 -6.65
C GLY A 222 -10.58 5.81 -6.97
N THR A 223 -9.70 4.84 -6.97
CA THR A 223 -8.29 5.05 -7.27
C THR A 223 -8.12 5.64 -8.67
N ILE A 224 -8.79 5.11 -9.67
CA ILE A 224 -8.71 5.58 -11.06
C ILE A 224 -9.36 6.97 -11.20
N TYR A 225 -10.56 7.15 -10.66
CA TYR A 225 -11.34 8.38 -10.83
C TYR A 225 -10.71 9.56 -10.07
N LEU A 226 -10.38 9.36 -8.78
CA LEU A 226 -9.77 10.41 -7.96
C LEU A 226 -8.36 10.76 -8.44
N GLY A 227 -7.60 9.79 -8.98
CA GLY A 227 -6.31 10.06 -9.62
C GLY A 227 -6.43 11.02 -10.80
N ARG A 228 -7.43 10.80 -11.69
CA ARG A 228 -7.70 11.69 -12.83
C ARG A 228 -8.15 13.10 -12.41
N ILE A 229 -8.96 13.19 -11.36
CA ILE A 229 -9.37 14.49 -10.81
C ILE A 229 -8.17 15.20 -10.20
N ALA A 230 -7.29 14.48 -9.53
CA ALA A 230 -6.12 15.02 -8.87
C ALA A 230 -5.09 15.60 -9.85
N ASP A 231 -4.96 15.02 -11.05
CA ASP A 231 -4.12 15.57 -12.12
C ASP A 231 -4.53 17.01 -12.49
N ARG A 232 -5.83 17.34 -12.38
CA ARG A 232 -6.39 18.66 -12.72
C ARG A 232 -6.54 19.59 -11.52
N ARG A 233 -6.86 19.04 -10.34
CA ARG A 233 -7.20 19.83 -9.15
C ARG A 233 -6.11 19.84 -8.07
N GLY A 234 -5.04 19.09 -8.26
CA GLY A 234 -3.93 18.94 -7.34
C GLY A 234 -4.08 17.72 -6.40
N TYR A 235 -3.01 16.95 -6.28
CA TYR A 235 -3.00 15.67 -5.56
C TYR A 235 -3.26 15.84 -4.06
N LEU A 236 -2.62 16.83 -3.44
CA LEU A 236 -2.74 17.02 -2.00
C LEU A 236 -4.15 17.45 -1.59
N LYS A 237 -4.81 18.28 -2.41
CA LYS A 237 -6.20 18.68 -2.18
C LYS A 237 -7.16 17.50 -2.25
N ILE A 238 -7.00 16.63 -3.25
CA ILE A 238 -7.86 15.44 -3.40
C ILE A 238 -7.53 14.41 -2.32
N ALA A 239 -6.25 14.24 -1.94
CA ALA A 239 -5.87 13.38 -0.83
C ALA A 239 -6.49 13.84 0.51
N MET A 240 -6.47 15.14 0.79
CA MET A 240 -7.13 15.69 2.00
C MET A 240 -8.64 15.45 1.98
N LEU A 241 -9.32 15.69 0.87
CA LEU A 241 -10.75 15.42 0.74
C LEU A 241 -11.05 13.93 0.94
N SER A 242 -10.25 13.04 0.33
CA SER A 242 -10.37 11.59 0.53
C SER A 242 -10.17 11.21 1.99
N LEU A 243 -9.19 11.81 2.67
CA LEU A 243 -8.90 11.52 4.07
C LEU A 243 -10.02 12.00 5.01
N ILE A 244 -10.61 13.16 4.74
CA ILE A 244 -11.77 13.68 5.48
C ILE A 244 -12.94 12.69 5.32
N THR A 245 -13.25 12.30 4.08
CA THR A 245 -14.33 11.35 3.80
C THR A 245 -14.07 10.00 4.46
N THR A 246 -12.84 9.47 4.38
CA THR A 246 -12.45 8.23 5.05
C THR A 246 -12.62 8.31 6.56
N THR A 247 -12.12 9.38 7.19
CA THR A 247 -12.20 9.56 8.64
C THR A 247 -13.64 9.65 9.12
N ALA A 248 -14.49 10.40 8.40
CA ALA A 248 -15.92 10.48 8.66
C ALA A 248 -16.61 9.12 8.47
N SER A 249 -16.28 8.39 7.39
CA SER A 249 -16.82 7.06 7.15
C SER A 249 -16.43 6.06 8.24
N ILE A 250 -15.17 6.08 8.72
CA ILE A 250 -14.75 5.21 9.84
C ILE A 250 -15.53 5.56 11.12
N PHE A 251 -15.74 6.86 11.39
CA PHE A 251 -16.59 7.26 12.52
C PHE A 251 -18.02 6.71 12.40
N LEU A 252 -18.60 6.75 11.20
CA LEU A 252 -19.95 6.21 10.97
C LEU A 252 -20.03 4.68 11.15
N LEU A 253 -18.91 3.93 11.06
CA LEU A 253 -18.92 2.49 11.38
C LEU A 253 -19.30 2.22 12.83
N THR A 254 -19.08 3.16 13.75
CA THR A 254 -19.49 3.02 15.16
C THR A 254 -21.02 2.97 15.36
N LEU A 255 -21.79 3.39 14.36
CA LEU A 255 -23.26 3.42 14.41
C LEU A 255 -23.90 2.10 13.93
N TYR A 256 -23.13 1.21 13.34
CA TYR A 256 -23.65 -0.09 12.91
C TYR A 256 -23.45 -1.10 14.04
N HIS A 257 -24.56 -1.58 14.59
CA HIS A 257 -24.59 -2.64 15.59
C HIS A 257 -25.07 -3.96 14.99
N ASP A 258 -25.84 -3.85 13.91
CA ASP A 258 -26.36 -4.97 13.13
C ASP A 258 -26.14 -4.71 11.64
N PHE A 259 -26.25 -5.79 10.82
CA PHE A 259 -26.17 -5.64 9.38
C PHE A 259 -27.37 -4.83 8.87
N ASN A 260 -27.06 -3.75 8.16
CA ASN A 260 -28.02 -2.94 7.43
C ASN A 260 -27.57 -2.82 5.98
N LEU A 261 -28.50 -2.84 5.05
CA LEU A 261 -28.20 -2.76 3.62
C LEU A 261 -27.43 -1.47 3.25
N LEU A 262 -27.61 -0.39 4.01
CA LEU A 262 -26.85 0.86 3.86
C LEU A 262 -25.33 0.70 4.12
N LEU A 263 -24.93 -0.38 4.80
CA LEU A 263 -23.51 -0.67 5.00
C LEU A 263 -22.78 -0.90 3.66
N ILE A 264 -23.44 -1.47 2.66
CA ILE A 264 -22.83 -1.78 1.36
C ILE A 264 -22.39 -0.49 0.63
N PRO A 265 -23.26 0.50 0.34
CA PRO A 265 -22.83 1.75 -0.28
C PRO A 265 -21.88 2.56 0.62
N HIS A 266 -22.02 2.48 1.94
CA HIS A 266 -21.08 3.10 2.87
C HIS A 266 -19.66 2.52 2.71
N LEU A 267 -19.50 1.20 2.76
CA LEU A 267 -18.22 0.54 2.56
C LEU A 267 -17.66 0.75 1.15
N PHE A 268 -18.49 0.91 0.14
CA PHE A 268 -18.08 1.27 -1.22
C PHE A 268 -17.41 2.65 -1.24
N ILE A 269 -18.01 3.67 -0.60
CA ILE A 269 -17.45 5.02 -0.50
C ILE A 269 -16.15 5.00 0.35
N LEU A 270 -16.16 4.28 1.45
CA LEU A 270 -14.98 4.10 2.31
C LEU A 270 -13.82 3.49 1.52
N SER A 271 -14.08 2.43 0.77
CA SER A 271 -13.09 1.77 -0.09
C SER A 271 -12.57 2.71 -1.18
N MET A 272 -13.46 3.47 -1.83
CA MET A 272 -13.13 4.45 -2.86
C MET A 272 -12.08 5.46 -2.39
N THR A 273 -12.20 5.94 -1.17
CA THR A 273 -11.31 6.95 -0.61
C THR A 273 -10.05 6.37 0.02
N THR A 274 -10.12 5.24 0.74
CA THR A 274 -8.96 4.60 1.36
C THR A 274 -7.95 4.09 0.34
N PHE A 275 -8.40 3.49 -0.77
CA PHE A 275 -7.51 2.89 -1.77
C PHE A 275 -6.81 3.94 -2.64
N SER A 276 -7.45 5.08 -2.87
CA SER A 276 -6.85 6.16 -3.67
C SER A 276 -5.76 6.94 -2.94
N MET A 277 -5.74 6.93 -1.61
CA MET A 277 -4.93 7.84 -0.81
C MET A 277 -3.44 7.67 -1.03
N SER A 278 -2.96 6.42 -1.03
CA SER A 278 -1.54 6.11 -1.20
C SER A 278 -1.02 6.55 -2.57
N SER A 279 -1.76 6.30 -3.65
CA SER A 279 -1.37 6.70 -5.01
C SER A 279 -1.35 8.23 -5.19
N LEU A 280 -2.27 8.95 -4.54
CA LEU A 280 -2.33 10.42 -4.58
C LEU A 280 -1.12 11.05 -3.88
N LEU A 281 -0.76 10.56 -2.69
CA LEU A 281 0.39 11.07 -1.95
C LEU A 281 1.72 10.72 -2.64
N GLN A 282 1.84 9.52 -3.20
CA GLN A 282 3.00 9.13 -4.02
C GLN A 282 3.16 10.01 -5.26
N ALA A 283 2.05 10.26 -5.99
CA ALA A 283 2.07 11.13 -7.16
C ALA A 283 2.50 12.56 -6.80
N HIS A 284 2.04 13.07 -5.65
CA HIS A 284 2.47 14.36 -5.15
C HIS A 284 3.97 14.40 -4.86
N LEU A 285 4.49 13.44 -4.09
CA LEU A 285 5.93 13.35 -3.78
C LEU A 285 6.77 13.18 -5.05
N ALA A 286 6.34 12.33 -5.98
CA ALA A 286 7.05 12.07 -7.23
C ALA A 286 7.18 13.32 -8.12
N ARG A 287 6.19 14.23 -8.07
CA ARG A 287 6.24 15.51 -8.81
C ARG A 287 6.98 16.61 -8.09
N SER A 288 7.06 16.55 -6.77
CA SER A 288 7.70 17.59 -5.95
C SER A 288 9.20 17.39 -5.78
N ALA A 289 9.71 16.21 -6.13
CA ALA A 289 11.09 15.81 -5.93
C ALA A 289 11.89 15.78 -7.25
N SER A 290 13.18 16.08 -7.18
CA SER A 290 14.10 15.80 -8.27
C SER A 290 14.21 14.29 -8.53
N PRO A 291 14.66 13.86 -9.73
CA PRO A 291 14.81 12.43 -10.01
C PRO A 291 15.66 11.67 -8.97
N ALA A 292 16.70 12.32 -8.44
CA ALA A 292 17.59 11.71 -7.43
C ALA A 292 16.92 11.56 -6.05
N GLU A 293 16.06 12.50 -5.67
CA GLU A 293 15.35 12.50 -4.39
C GLU A 293 14.11 11.63 -4.41
N ARG A 294 13.50 11.46 -5.59
CA ARG A 294 12.22 10.72 -5.80
C ARG A 294 12.29 9.30 -5.27
N ASP A 295 13.33 8.56 -5.64
CA ASP A 295 13.48 7.15 -5.27
C ASP A 295 13.62 7.00 -3.75
N ILE A 296 14.35 7.90 -3.11
CA ILE A 296 14.49 7.92 -1.65
C ILE A 296 13.17 8.27 -0.97
N LEU A 297 12.49 9.31 -1.44
CA LEU A 297 11.20 9.71 -0.88
C LEU A 297 10.13 8.63 -1.01
N LEU A 298 10.07 7.96 -2.16
CA LEU A 298 9.15 6.83 -2.34
C LEU A 298 9.55 5.65 -1.44
N GLY A 299 10.85 5.37 -1.28
CA GLY A 299 11.32 4.36 -0.34
C GLY A 299 10.92 4.66 1.10
N LEU A 300 11.15 5.88 1.55
CA LEU A 300 10.72 6.34 2.88
C LEU A 300 9.19 6.26 3.02
N PHE A 301 8.45 6.71 2.02
CA PHE A 301 6.99 6.64 2.01
C PHE A 301 6.46 5.22 2.23
N PHE A 302 7.05 4.25 1.54
CA PHE A 302 6.67 2.86 1.70
C PHE A 302 7.14 2.27 3.03
N THR A 303 8.34 2.66 3.52
CA THR A 303 8.84 2.24 4.82
C THR A 303 7.93 2.73 5.95
N PHE A 304 7.51 4.01 5.91
CA PHE A 304 6.51 4.55 6.85
C PHE A 304 5.14 3.89 6.66
N GLY A 305 4.76 3.60 5.41
CA GLY A 305 3.51 2.92 5.09
C GLY A 305 3.44 1.50 5.64
N PHE A 306 4.32 0.63 5.20
CA PHE A 306 4.26 -0.80 5.53
C PHE A 306 4.93 -1.15 6.85
N GLY A 307 6.05 -0.50 7.19
CA GLY A 307 6.77 -0.74 8.45
C GLY A 307 5.91 -0.36 9.66
N ILE A 308 5.31 0.82 9.65
CA ILE A 308 4.46 1.29 10.75
C ILE A 308 3.08 0.61 10.74
N SER A 309 2.56 0.21 9.58
CA SER A 309 1.30 -0.52 9.48
C SER A 309 1.27 -1.81 10.32
N SER A 310 2.39 -2.50 10.43
CA SER A 310 2.48 -3.71 11.23
C SER A 310 2.38 -3.44 12.75
N LEU A 311 2.91 -2.30 13.21
CA LEU A 311 2.74 -1.86 14.60
C LEU A 311 1.27 -1.50 14.88
N TRP A 312 0.62 -0.78 13.95
CA TRP A 312 -0.81 -0.51 14.01
C TRP A 312 -1.62 -1.80 14.08
N SER A 313 -1.32 -2.77 13.24
CA SER A 313 -2.05 -4.05 13.22
C SER A 313 -1.95 -4.78 14.55
N THR A 314 -0.80 -4.75 15.20
CA THR A 314 -0.60 -5.35 16.52
C THR A 314 -1.40 -4.61 17.60
N LEU A 315 -1.33 -3.27 17.60
CA LEU A 315 -2.04 -2.42 18.56
C LEU A 315 -3.56 -2.60 18.43
N LEU A 316 -4.09 -2.46 17.21
CA LEU A 316 -5.53 -2.52 16.98
C LEU A 316 -6.09 -3.93 17.24
N GLY A 317 -5.31 -5.00 16.93
CA GLY A 317 -5.69 -6.36 17.29
C GLY A 317 -5.82 -6.56 18.79
N ALA A 318 -4.82 -6.11 19.56
CA ALA A 318 -4.86 -6.18 21.02
C ALA A 318 -6.03 -5.37 21.61
N MET A 319 -6.40 -4.25 20.99
CA MET A 319 -7.55 -3.44 21.42
C MET A 319 -8.88 -4.16 21.15
N ILE A 320 -9.02 -4.92 20.05
CA ILE A 320 -10.22 -5.73 19.80
C ILE A 320 -10.32 -6.84 20.86
N ASP A 321 -9.22 -7.53 21.12
CA ASP A 321 -9.19 -8.64 22.09
C ASP A 321 -9.57 -8.15 23.48
N ALA A 322 -8.98 -7.03 23.93
CA ALA A 322 -9.20 -6.50 25.26
C ALA A 322 -10.52 -5.71 25.45
N TYR A 323 -11.00 -5.05 24.39
CA TYR A 323 -12.12 -4.10 24.49
C TYR A 323 -13.19 -4.34 23.41
N SER A 324 -13.25 -3.47 22.38
CA SER A 324 -14.30 -3.50 21.36
C SER A 324 -13.84 -2.90 20.03
N PHE A 325 -14.60 -3.16 18.96
CA PHE A 325 -14.38 -2.51 17.67
C PHE A 325 -14.59 -0.99 17.72
N ASN A 326 -15.52 -0.49 18.56
CA ASN A 326 -15.73 0.96 18.67
C ASN A 326 -14.47 1.70 19.12
N LEU A 327 -13.72 1.14 20.07
CA LEU A 327 -12.45 1.73 20.49
C LEU A 327 -11.43 1.75 19.32
N VAL A 328 -11.41 0.71 18.50
CA VAL A 328 -10.56 0.65 17.29
C VAL A 328 -10.98 1.72 16.29
N TRP A 329 -12.28 1.87 16.03
CA TRP A 329 -12.77 2.91 15.11
C TRP A 329 -12.44 4.31 15.62
N TYR A 330 -12.61 4.62 16.89
CA TYR A 330 -12.22 5.91 17.49
C TYR A 330 -10.70 6.14 17.39
N THR A 331 -9.89 5.12 17.60
CA THR A 331 -8.43 5.22 17.46
C THR A 331 -8.05 5.52 16.01
N MET A 332 -8.69 4.87 15.04
CA MET A 332 -8.48 5.13 13.61
C MET A 332 -8.93 6.55 13.21
N VAL A 333 -10.05 7.04 13.78
CA VAL A 333 -10.50 8.43 13.57
C VAL A 333 -9.45 9.40 14.13
N GLY A 334 -8.92 9.15 15.32
CA GLY A 334 -7.83 9.95 15.89
C GLY A 334 -6.59 9.98 15.00
N ALA A 335 -6.19 8.82 14.44
CA ALA A 335 -5.11 8.74 13.47
C ALA A 335 -5.43 9.52 12.17
N GLY A 336 -6.68 9.45 11.69
CA GLY A 336 -7.13 10.24 10.54
C GLY A 336 -7.03 11.75 10.76
N VAL A 337 -7.43 12.22 11.95
CA VAL A 337 -7.30 13.63 12.34
C VAL A 337 -5.82 14.05 12.42
N ALA A 338 -4.95 13.22 13.02
CA ALA A 338 -3.52 13.48 13.07
C ALA A 338 -2.91 13.56 11.65
N ALA A 339 -3.30 12.65 10.76
CA ALA A 339 -2.87 12.68 9.36
C ALA A 339 -3.36 13.95 8.63
N LEU A 340 -4.61 14.40 8.88
CA LEU A 340 -5.14 15.66 8.31
C LEU A 340 -4.34 16.87 8.79
N ILE A 341 -3.95 16.93 10.06
CA ILE A 341 -3.09 17.99 10.59
C ILE A 341 -1.75 17.98 9.83
N CYS A 342 -1.12 16.82 9.67
CA CYS A 342 0.14 16.70 8.93
C CYS A 342 0.00 17.16 7.47
N LEU A 343 -1.06 16.76 6.76
CA LEU A 343 -1.30 17.20 5.38
C LEU A 343 -1.61 18.70 5.29
N SER A 344 -2.29 19.26 6.29
CA SER A 344 -2.55 20.71 6.37
C SER A 344 -1.26 21.52 6.51
N ILE A 345 -0.27 21.02 7.27
CA ILE A 345 1.06 21.62 7.37
C ILE A 345 1.78 21.55 6.02
N ALA A 346 1.68 20.41 5.31
CA ALA A 346 2.26 20.26 3.98
C ALA A 346 1.71 21.27 2.97
N THR A 347 0.38 21.55 3.00
CA THR A 347 -0.26 22.51 2.09
C THR A 347 0.15 23.95 2.37
N ARG A 348 0.19 24.36 3.64
CA ARG A 348 0.60 25.75 4.01
C ARG A 348 2.03 26.04 3.56
N GLY A 349 2.89 25.04 3.63
CA GLY A 349 4.24 25.15 3.10
C GLY A 349 4.29 25.48 1.60
N GLN A 350 3.34 25.11 0.78
CA GLN A 350 3.33 25.31 -0.68
C GLN A 350 2.78 26.69 -1.11
N ILE A 351 1.85 27.25 -0.35
CA ILE A 351 1.21 28.55 -0.66
C ILE A 351 2.21 29.71 -0.53
N ALA A 352 3.30 29.53 0.23
CA ALA A 352 4.30 30.56 0.49
C ALA A 352 5.34 30.79 -0.63
N THR A 353 5.22 30.12 -1.78
CA THR A 353 6.10 30.35 -2.94
C THR A 353 5.24 30.80 -4.12
N PRO A 354 5.29 32.09 -4.56
CA PRO A 354 4.64 32.51 -5.81
C PRO A 354 5.21 31.68 -6.95
N ALA A 355 4.33 31.19 -7.84
CA ALA A 355 4.75 30.61 -9.09
C ALA A 355 5.60 31.67 -9.82
N THR A 356 6.89 31.45 -9.91
CA THR A 356 7.71 32.12 -10.93
C THR A 356 7.23 31.58 -12.26
N ILE A 357 6.58 32.48 -12.99
CA ILE A 357 6.07 32.37 -14.39
C ILE A 357 7.21 31.97 -15.31
#